data_79d4f663be804eb96849077b0bd530ff
#
_entry.id   79d4f663be804eb96849077b0bd530ff
#
_cell.length_a   1.000
_cell.length_b   1.000
_cell.length_c   1.000
_cell.angle_alpha   90.00
_cell.angle_beta   90.00
_cell.angle_gamma   90.00
#
_symmetry.space_group_name_H-M   'P 1'
#
loop_
_entity.id
_entity.type
_entity.pdbx_description
1 polymer ?
#
loop_
_entity_poly.entity_id
_entity_poly.type
_entity_poly.pdbx_seq_one_letter_code
_entity_poly.pdbx_strand_id
1 'polypeptide(L)'
;TQTETPDEVQVILVDRDFLPKGHYREVGFQKRQVVDIDISKVVTEYQAQILENEQGKRFVGEFPQGVNGPIQYGVGVKAHAVYLSQYQLLPYNRIEEYFSDQLGIPISAGSLFNFNEQAAALVKSSGAEGIIKAALQSPYQTLHVDETGINIGGKRRWLHGASTTWWTYFYPHEKRGKIAMDEAGILPHFTGVLCHDHWKPYYQYTQCQHALCNAHHIRELERAWEQDGMQWAKDMQTLLKEMNKAQIDNPDLDKGAKQKYREQYQKILLQGDAKCPPPDKSSRVKGQRGRLKRTKSRALLERLRDYQDDVLRFMMSTGVPFTNNQGENDIRMTKVHQKISGCFRSKQGAEMFCLLRSYLSTCRKQYVSASLALELLFKNQLPDIFISDEAE
;
A
#
# COMPACT_ATOMS: atom_id res chain seq x y z
N THR A 1 27.41 -4.67 10.07
CA THR A 1 27.29 -5.93 9.31
C THR A 1 27.51 -7.08 10.27
N GLN A 2 26.60 -8.03 10.34
CA GLN A 2 26.76 -9.26 11.12
C GLN A 2 27.62 -10.23 10.35
N THR A 3 28.45 -11.03 11.04
CA THR A 3 29.17 -12.13 10.44
C THR A 3 28.20 -13.26 10.07
N GLU A 4 28.33 -13.80 8.87
CA GLU A 4 27.51 -14.89 8.33
C GLU A 4 28.33 -16.19 8.26
N THR A 5 27.65 -17.34 8.08
CA THR A 5 28.33 -18.59 7.76
C THR A 5 28.88 -18.45 6.35
N PRO A 6 30.21 -18.60 6.14
CA PRO A 6 30.80 -18.44 4.82
C PRO A 6 30.46 -19.62 3.91
N ASP A 7 30.15 -19.34 2.63
CA ASP A 7 29.98 -20.34 1.57
C ASP A 7 31.33 -20.93 1.16
N GLU A 8 32.38 -20.11 1.21
CA GLU A 8 33.75 -20.50 0.88
C GLU A 8 34.74 -19.96 1.92
N VAL A 9 35.74 -20.73 2.26
CA VAL A 9 36.83 -20.33 3.14
C VAL A 9 38.14 -20.40 2.40
N GLN A 10 38.78 -19.25 2.21
CA GLN A 10 40.13 -19.17 1.65
C GLN A 10 41.15 -18.97 2.79
N VAL A 11 42.05 -19.91 2.95
CA VAL A 11 43.12 -19.86 3.93
C VAL A 11 44.35 -19.18 3.36
N ILE A 12 44.75 -18.05 3.94
CA ILE A 12 45.95 -17.31 3.56
C ILE A 12 47.04 -17.67 4.58
N LEU A 13 48.06 -18.35 4.10
CA LEU A 13 49.19 -18.73 4.92
C LEU A 13 50.22 -17.61 4.99
N VAL A 14 50.92 -17.54 6.12
CA VAL A 14 52.06 -16.63 6.28
C VAL A 14 53.21 -17.12 5.41
N ASP A 15 53.76 -16.23 4.58
CA ASP A 15 54.94 -16.53 3.84
C ASP A 15 56.13 -16.60 4.81
N ARG A 16 56.69 -17.82 4.96
CA ARG A 16 57.74 -18.08 5.93
C ARG A 16 59.10 -17.50 5.54
N ASP A 17 59.30 -17.16 4.29
CA ASP A 17 60.57 -16.59 3.78
C ASP A 17 60.76 -15.15 4.27
N PHE A 18 59.67 -14.47 4.62
CA PHE A 18 59.70 -13.12 5.20
C PHE A 18 59.71 -13.09 6.75
N LEU A 19 59.71 -14.28 7.41
CA LEU A 19 59.72 -14.29 8.88
C LEU A 19 61.17 -14.18 9.41
N PRO A 20 61.40 -13.47 10.52
CA PRO A 20 62.66 -13.52 11.24
C PRO A 20 63.05 -14.96 11.64
N LYS A 21 64.34 -15.28 11.78
CA LYS A 21 64.76 -16.59 12.24
C LYS A 21 64.19 -16.92 13.61
N GLY A 22 63.54 -18.11 13.75
CA GLY A 22 62.90 -18.51 15.00
C GLY A 22 62.02 -19.74 14.85
N HIS A 23 61.47 -20.21 15.98
CA HIS A 23 60.44 -21.27 15.98
C HIS A 23 59.07 -20.61 16.09
N TYR A 24 58.15 -21.01 15.22
CA TYR A 24 56.78 -20.48 15.13
C TYR A 24 55.75 -21.60 15.35
N ARG A 25 54.73 -21.29 16.15
CA ARG A 25 53.53 -22.12 16.31
C ARG A 25 52.31 -21.39 15.77
N GLU A 26 51.41 -22.12 15.19
CA GLU A 26 50.10 -21.57 14.83
C GLU A 26 49.25 -21.28 16.09
N VAL A 27 48.66 -20.09 16.16
CA VAL A 27 47.85 -19.64 17.28
C VAL A 27 46.42 -19.33 16.84
N GLY A 28 46.08 -19.52 15.55
CA GLY A 28 44.76 -19.31 14.98
C GLY A 28 44.77 -18.40 13.77
N PHE A 29 43.59 -17.95 13.38
CA PHE A 29 43.37 -17.14 12.19
C PHE A 29 42.67 -15.80 12.55
N GLN A 30 43.15 -14.72 11.95
CA GLN A 30 42.40 -13.48 11.87
C GLN A 30 41.41 -13.58 10.72
N LYS A 31 40.11 -13.50 11.00
CA LYS A 31 39.06 -13.69 9.99
C LYS A 31 38.55 -12.36 9.47
N ARG A 32 38.31 -12.28 8.15
CA ARG A 32 37.61 -11.19 7.47
C ARG A 32 36.66 -11.81 6.48
N GLN A 33 35.47 -11.24 6.32
CA GLN A 33 34.46 -11.68 5.35
C GLN A 33 34.24 -10.61 4.31
N VAL A 34 34.14 -11.01 3.06
CA VAL A 34 33.67 -10.19 1.92
C VAL A 34 32.36 -10.80 1.48
N VAL A 35 31.30 -10.01 1.45
CA VAL A 35 30.00 -10.42 0.92
C VAL A 35 29.90 -9.86 -0.49
N ASP A 36 29.72 -10.73 -1.44
CA ASP A 36 29.56 -10.40 -2.85
C ASP A 36 28.29 -11.02 -3.41
N ILE A 37 27.99 -10.81 -4.68
CA ILE A 37 26.78 -11.28 -5.37
C ILE A 37 27.17 -11.87 -6.72
N ASP A 38 26.68 -13.07 -7.00
CA ASP A 38 26.70 -13.69 -8.32
C ASP A 38 25.26 -13.87 -8.81
N ILE A 39 24.96 -13.34 -10.00
CA ILE A 39 23.66 -13.48 -10.64
C ILE A 39 23.86 -14.19 -11.98
N SER A 40 23.46 -15.47 -12.04
CA SER A 40 23.63 -16.29 -13.22
C SER A 40 22.31 -16.72 -13.86
N LYS A 41 22.31 -16.80 -15.20
CA LYS A 41 21.24 -17.38 -16.00
C LYS A 41 21.32 -18.88 -15.96
N VAL A 42 20.20 -19.58 -15.69
CA VAL A 42 20.09 -21.03 -15.76
C VAL A 42 19.24 -21.42 -16.96
N VAL A 43 19.73 -22.27 -17.84
CA VAL A 43 19.01 -22.83 -18.99
C VAL A 43 18.89 -24.34 -18.79
N THR A 44 17.64 -24.83 -18.71
CA THR A 44 17.33 -26.26 -18.61
C THR A 44 16.74 -26.73 -19.93
N GLU A 45 17.33 -27.71 -20.55
CA GLU A 45 16.81 -28.37 -21.74
C GLU A 45 16.10 -29.67 -21.33
N TYR A 46 14.87 -29.82 -21.72
CA TYR A 46 14.06 -31.03 -21.53
C TYR A 46 14.03 -31.79 -22.85
N GLN A 47 14.57 -33.02 -22.86
CA GLN A 47 14.61 -33.92 -24.02
C GLN A 47 13.61 -35.06 -23.81
N ALA A 48 12.49 -35.06 -24.56
CA ALA A 48 11.54 -36.16 -24.55
C ALA A 48 11.96 -37.25 -25.55
N GLN A 49 12.12 -38.47 -25.06
CA GLN A 49 12.45 -39.62 -25.90
C GLN A 49 11.33 -39.90 -26.91
N ILE A 50 11.69 -40.21 -28.13
CA ILE A 50 10.76 -40.65 -29.19
C ILE A 50 11.05 -42.10 -29.50
N LEU A 51 10.05 -42.98 -29.33
CA LEU A 51 10.09 -44.36 -29.74
C LEU A 51 9.19 -44.57 -30.97
N GLU A 52 9.63 -45.37 -31.93
CA GLU A 52 8.85 -45.75 -33.11
C GLU A 52 8.68 -47.26 -33.13
N ASN A 53 7.44 -47.75 -33.33
CA ASN A 53 7.16 -49.19 -33.47
C ASN A 53 7.36 -49.66 -34.91
N GLU A 54 7.26 -50.97 -35.14
CA GLU A 54 7.40 -51.60 -36.46
C GLU A 54 6.41 -51.08 -37.51
N GLN A 55 5.29 -50.48 -37.09
CA GLN A 55 4.28 -49.90 -37.98
C GLN A 55 4.49 -48.39 -38.24
N GLY A 56 5.63 -47.82 -37.80
CA GLY A 56 5.96 -46.41 -37.97
C GLY A 56 5.20 -45.45 -37.02
N LYS A 57 4.52 -45.95 -36.01
CA LYS A 57 3.81 -45.13 -35.03
C LYS A 57 4.81 -44.64 -33.96
N ARG A 58 4.86 -43.30 -33.73
CA ARG A 58 5.72 -42.65 -32.77
C ARG A 58 5.03 -42.42 -31.45
N PHE A 59 5.77 -42.60 -30.38
CA PHE A 59 5.43 -42.34 -29.00
C PHE A 59 6.47 -41.38 -28.40
N VAL A 60 6.02 -40.27 -27.84
CA VAL A 60 6.89 -39.21 -27.28
C VAL A 60 6.68 -39.18 -25.78
N GLY A 61 7.79 -39.06 -25.04
CA GLY A 61 7.73 -38.87 -23.60
C GLY A 61 7.02 -37.56 -23.21
N GLU A 62 6.35 -37.56 -22.09
CA GLU A 62 5.62 -36.37 -21.62
C GLU A 62 6.58 -35.34 -21.02
N PHE A 63 6.41 -34.07 -21.41
CA PHE A 63 7.12 -32.97 -20.78
C PHE A 63 6.55 -32.66 -19.40
N PRO A 64 7.36 -32.13 -18.46
CA PRO A 64 6.86 -31.66 -17.18
C PRO A 64 5.75 -30.61 -17.32
N GLN A 65 4.85 -30.54 -16.34
CA GLN A 65 3.79 -29.56 -16.33
C GLN A 65 4.37 -28.13 -16.45
N GLY A 66 3.79 -27.34 -17.36
CA GLY A 66 4.25 -25.97 -17.62
C GLY A 66 5.35 -25.84 -18.67
N VAL A 67 5.88 -26.95 -19.20
CA VAL A 67 6.84 -26.97 -20.32
C VAL A 67 6.05 -27.21 -21.63
N ASN A 68 5.62 -26.11 -22.27
CA ASN A 68 4.68 -26.16 -23.41
C ASN A 68 5.26 -25.61 -24.71
N GLY A 69 6.36 -24.91 -24.67
CA GLY A 69 6.99 -24.26 -25.83
C GLY A 69 8.43 -24.67 -26.06
N PRO A 70 8.93 -24.51 -27.29
CA PRO A 70 10.29 -24.82 -27.62
C PRO A 70 11.32 -23.95 -26.86
N ILE A 71 10.93 -22.72 -26.55
CA ILE A 71 11.68 -21.78 -25.69
C ILE A 71 10.63 -21.03 -24.86
N GLN A 72 10.87 -20.96 -23.54
CA GLN A 72 9.99 -20.22 -22.63
C GLN A 72 10.75 -19.69 -21.43
N TYR A 73 10.22 -18.62 -20.82
CA TYR A 73 10.75 -18.08 -19.58
C TYR A 73 10.21 -18.84 -18.36
N GLY A 74 11.11 -19.20 -17.46
CA GLY A 74 10.77 -19.85 -16.20
C GLY A 74 10.10 -18.93 -15.18
N VAL A 75 9.65 -19.53 -14.09
CA VAL A 75 8.96 -18.84 -12.98
C VAL A 75 9.82 -17.69 -12.42
N GLY A 76 11.12 -17.92 -12.19
CA GLY A 76 12.04 -16.92 -11.64
C GLY A 76 12.12 -15.66 -12.50
N VAL A 77 12.23 -15.80 -13.84
CA VAL A 77 12.26 -14.66 -14.78
C VAL A 77 10.95 -13.88 -14.72
N LYS A 78 9.81 -14.57 -14.74
CA LYS A 78 8.48 -13.93 -14.69
C LYS A 78 8.26 -13.19 -13.38
N ALA A 79 8.54 -13.85 -12.25
CA ALA A 79 8.40 -13.24 -10.91
C ALA A 79 9.29 -12.01 -10.76
N HIS A 80 10.55 -12.09 -11.19
CA HIS A 80 11.49 -10.96 -11.13
C HIS A 80 11.05 -9.80 -12.02
N ALA A 81 10.59 -10.06 -13.24
CA ALA A 81 10.07 -9.04 -14.15
C ALA A 81 8.84 -8.32 -13.57
N VAL A 82 7.88 -9.07 -12.99
CA VAL A 82 6.70 -8.50 -12.33
C VAL A 82 7.09 -7.73 -11.06
N TYR A 83 8.05 -8.22 -10.29
CA TYR A 83 8.60 -7.51 -9.13
C TYR A 83 9.16 -6.13 -9.54
N LEU A 84 9.99 -6.08 -10.58
CA LEU A 84 10.57 -4.82 -11.06
C LEU A 84 9.50 -3.86 -11.60
N SER A 85 8.54 -4.36 -12.37
CA SER A 85 7.51 -3.51 -13.00
C SER A 85 6.42 -3.05 -12.03
N GLN A 86 5.86 -3.96 -11.22
CA GLN A 86 4.67 -3.68 -10.41
C GLN A 86 5.00 -3.30 -8.97
N TYR A 87 6.14 -3.77 -8.44
CA TYR A 87 6.54 -3.46 -7.07
C TYR A 87 7.57 -2.35 -7.01
N GLN A 88 8.65 -2.41 -7.81
CA GLN A 88 9.68 -1.39 -7.90
C GLN A 88 9.32 -0.24 -8.85
N LEU A 89 8.24 -0.39 -9.65
CA LEU A 89 7.70 0.64 -10.54
C LEU A 89 8.65 1.05 -11.69
N LEU A 90 9.56 0.17 -12.08
CA LEU A 90 10.46 0.45 -13.19
C LEU A 90 9.69 0.42 -14.53
N PRO A 91 9.96 1.38 -15.45
CA PRO A 91 9.44 1.33 -16.81
C PRO A 91 9.96 0.11 -17.58
N TYR A 92 9.18 -0.39 -18.52
CA TYR A 92 9.51 -1.61 -19.26
C TYR A 92 10.86 -1.52 -19.98
N ASN A 93 11.17 -0.38 -20.62
CA ASN A 93 12.46 -0.19 -21.27
C ASN A 93 13.68 -0.35 -20.33
N ARG A 94 13.55 0.11 -19.08
CA ARG A 94 14.62 -0.08 -18.08
C ARG A 94 14.70 -1.53 -17.58
N ILE A 95 13.58 -2.24 -17.59
CA ILE A 95 13.56 -3.67 -17.24
C ILE A 95 14.19 -4.48 -18.37
N GLU A 96 13.89 -4.15 -19.64
CA GLU A 96 14.54 -4.77 -20.81
C GLU A 96 16.06 -4.59 -20.76
N GLU A 97 16.53 -3.37 -20.50
CA GLU A 97 17.93 -3.04 -20.34
C GLU A 97 18.57 -3.84 -19.19
N TYR A 98 17.94 -3.83 -18.00
CA TYR A 98 18.42 -4.60 -16.84
C TYR A 98 18.54 -6.10 -17.12
N PHE A 99 17.54 -6.73 -17.73
CA PHE A 99 17.59 -8.14 -18.05
C PHE A 99 18.66 -8.47 -19.11
N SER A 100 18.84 -7.59 -20.10
CA SER A 100 19.89 -7.71 -21.11
C SER A 100 21.28 -7.58 -20.49
N ASP A 101 21.53 -6.50 -19.76
CA ASP A 101 22.87 -6.12 -19.31
C ASP A 101 23.35 -6.93 -18.11
N GLN A 102 22.46 -7.18 -17.14
CA GLN A 102 22.82 -7.84 -15.89
C GLN A 102 22.66 -9.37 -15.94
N LEU A 103 21.72 -9.86 -16.76
CA LEU A 103 21.36 -11.28 -16.77
C LEU A 103 21.62 -11.97 -18.11
N GLY A 104 21.93 -11.23 -19.16
CA GLY A 104 22.07 -11.78 -20.52
C GLY A 104 20.79 -12.45 -21.03
N ILE A 105 19.62 -11.96 -20.60
CA ILE A 105 18.29 -12.49 -20.98
C ILE A 105 17.56 -11.43 -21.81
N PRO A 106 17.44 -11.59 -23.15
CA PRO A 106 16.65 -10.69 -23.95
C PRO A 106 15.15 -10.87 -23.62
N ILE A 107 14.51 -9.80 -23.20
CA ILE A 107 13.08 -9.77 -22.88
C ILE A 107 12.44 -8.57 -23.58
N SER A 108 11.23 -8.71 -24.08
CA SER A 108 10.52 -7.61 -24.76
C SER A 108 9.45 -6.96 -23.88
N ALA A 109 9.07 -5.71 -24.17
CA ALA A 109 7.95 -5.03 -23.51
C ALA A 109 6.64 -5.84 -23.60
N GLY A 110 6.43 -6.56 -24.72
CA GLY A 110 5.29 -7.47 -24.88
C GLY A 110 5.33 -8.64 -23.89
N SER A 111 6.51 -9.25 -23.69
CA SER A 111 6.70 -10.31 -22.69
C SER A 111 6.44 -9.80 -21.28
N LEU A 112 6.95 -8.59 -20.95
CA LEU A 112 6.73 -7.96 -19.64
C LEU A 112 5.23 -7.68 -19.39
N PHE A 113 4.52 -7.20 -20.39
CA PHE A 113 3.07 -7.01 -20.32
C PHE A 113 2.35 -8.33 -20.06
N ASN A 114 2.67 -9.38 -20.82
CA ASN A 114 2.07 -10.70 -20.68
C ASN A 114 2.33 -11.33 -19.31
N PHE A 115 3.50 -11.12 -18.72
CA PHE A 115 3.79 -11.61 -17.36
C PHE A 115 2.97 -10.88 -16.30
N ASN A 116 2.78 -9.58 -16.42
CA ASN A 116 1.92 -8.82 -15.54
C ASN A 116 0.44 -9.27 -15.69
N GLU A 117 -0.02 -9.52 -16.91
CA GLU A 117 -1.37 -10.03 -17.18
C GLU A 117 -1.55 -11.44 -16.58
N GLN A 118 -0.60 -12.34 -16.79
CA GLN A 118 -0.61 -13.67 -16.20
C GLN A 118 -0.63 -13.61 -14.66
N ALA A 119 0.20 -12.78 -14.04
CA ALA A 119 0.20 -12.61 -12.59
C ALA A 119 -1.14 -12.07 -12.07
N ALA A 120 -1.74 -11.09 -12.74
CA ALA A 120 -3.05 -10.56 -12.37
C ALA A 120 -4.16 -11.62 -12.52
N ALA A 121 -4.13 -12.44 -13.58
CA ALA A 121 -5.05 -13.54 -13.77
C ALA A 121 -4.92 -14.60 -12.65
N LEU A 122 -3.68 -14.91 -12.23
CA LEU A 122 -3.41 -15.83 -11.12
C LEU A 122 -3.94 -15.30 -9.78
N VAL A 123 -3.77 -14.00 -9.47
CA VAL A 123 -4.36 -13.40 -8.26
C VAL A 123 -5.88 -13.52 -8.25
N LYS A 124 -6.54 -13.36 -9.42
CA LYS A 124 -7.99 -13.54 -9.53
C LYS A 124 -8.42 -14.99 -9.35
N SER A 125 -7.78 -15.91 -10.10
CA SER A 125 -8.14 -17.32 -10.10
C SER A 125 -7.84 -18.04 -8.79
N SER A 126 -6.84 -17.56 -8.03
CA SER A 126 -6.51 -18.09 -6.69
C SER A 126 -7.49 -17.66 -5.59
N GLY A 127 -8.39 -16.72 -5.87
CA GLY A 127 -9.32 -16.17 -4.86
C GLY A 127 -8.72 -15.11 -3.93
N ALA A 128 -7.43 -14.79 -4.05
CA ALA A 128 -6.74 -13.84 -3.16
C ALA A 128 -7.42 -12.46 -3.13
N GLU A 129 -7.95 -11.97 -4.27
CA GLU A 129 -8.71 -10.71 -4.31
C GLU A 129 -9.95 -10.76 -3.40
N GLY A 130 -10.70 -11.87 -3.44
CA GLY A 130 -11.88 -12.08 -2.61
C GLY A 130 -11.55 -12.08 -1.11
N ILE A 131 -10.46 -12.76 -0.74
CA ILE A 131 -9.97 -12.82 0.65
C ILE A 131 -9.58 -11.43 1.14
N ILE A 132 -8.84 -10.64 0.35
CA ILE A 132 -8.49 -9.25 0.67
C ILE A 132 -9.74 -8.41 0.92
N LYS A 133 -10.74 -8.49 0.04
CA LYS A 133 -11.98 -7.72 0.19
C LYS A 133 -12.77 -8.14 1.43
N ALA A 134 -12.90 -9.43 1.70
CA ALA A 134 -13.57 -9.95 2.88
C ALA A 134 -12.88 -9.50 4.18
N ALA A 135 -11.55 -9.57 4.22
CA ALA A 135 -10.78 -9.12 5.37
C ALA A 135 -10.91 -7.60 5.64
N LEU A 136 -11.00 -6.79 4.58
CA LEU A 136 -11.23 -5.34 4.69
C LEU A 136 -12.65 -4.98 5.15
N GLN A 137 -13.60 -5.88 5.05
CA GLN A 137 -14.97 -5.69 5.55
C GLN A 137 -15.11 -6.02 7.04
N SER A 138 -14.07 -6.55 7.68
CA SER A 138 -14.07 -6.86 9.12
C SER A 138 -14.37 -5.62 9.96
N PRO A 139 -15.38 -5.65 10.86
CA PRO A 139 -15.76 -4.52 11.68
C PRO A 139 -14.80 -4.25 12.85
N TYR A 140 -13.89 -5.16 13.11
CA TYR A 140 -12.97 -5.10 14.25
C TYR A 140 -11.72 -4.27 14.01
N GLN A 141 -11.56 -3.72 12.82
CA GLN A 141 -10.41 -2.90 12.43
C GLN A 141 -10.85 -1.55 11.92
N THR A 142 -10.00 -0.54 12.11
CA THR A 142 -10.21 0.75 11.43
C THR A 142 -9.86 0.60 9.96
N LEU A 143 -10.82 0.88 9.08
CA LEU A 143 -10.62 0.92 7.65
C LEU A 143 -10.21 2.33 7.21
N HIS A 144 -9.03 2.44 6.65
CA HIS A 144 -8.50 3.67 6.07
C HIS A 144 -8.88 3.76 4.60
N VAL A 145 -9.43 4.89 4.19
CA VAL A 145 -9.77 5.13 2.79
C VAL A 145 -9.21 6.46 2.32
N ASP A 146 -8.77 6.46 1.07
CA ASP A 146 -8.32 7.66 0.37
C ASP A 146 -8.51 7.47 -1.14
N GLU A 147 -8.53 8.55 -1.91
CA GLU A 147 -8.60 8.46 -3.36
C GLU A 147 -7.68 9.50 -4.02
N THR A 148 -7.19 9.15 -5.19
CA THR A 148 -6.29 10.01 -5.94
C THR A 148 -6.61 10.02 -7.43
N GLY A 149 -6.39 11.17 -8.07
CA GLY A 149 -6.49 11.28 -9.53
C GLY A 149 -5.35 10.53 -10.21
N ILE A 150 -5.68 9.72 -11.20
CA ILE A 150 -4.75 9.05 -12.10
C ILE A 150 -5.09 9.39 -13.56
N ASN A 151 -4.15 9.17 -14.48
CA ASN A 151 -4.40 9.32 -15.90
C ASN A 151 -4.40 7.95 -16.58
N ILE A 152 -5.46 7.65 -17.32
CA ILE A 152 -5.60 6.42 -18.12
C ILE A 152 -5.93 6.84 -19.55
N GLY A 153 -5.08 6.48 -20.51
CA GLY A 153 -5.28 6.85 -21.92
C GLY A 153 -5.42 8.35 -22.14
N GLY A 154 -4.65 9.17 -21.42
CA GLY A 154 -4.72 10.63 -21.49
C GLY A 154 -5.92 11.27 -20.78
N LYS A 155 -6.84 10.49 -20.21
CA LYS A 155 -8.03 10.97 -19.50
C LYS A 155 -7.86 10.86 -17.99
N ARG A 156 -8.31 11.88 -17.25
CA ARG A 156 -8.33 11.85 -15.80
C ARG A 156 -9.34 10.81 -15.31
N ARG A 157 -8.89 9.92 -14.44
CA ARG A 157 -9.63 8.87 -13.75
C ARG A 157 -9.27 8.90 -12.26
N TRP A 158 -9.78 7.98 -11.49
CA TRP A 158 -9.59 7.93 -10.05
C TRP A 158 -9.11 6.56 -9.63
N LEU A 159 -8.26 6.52 -8.64
CA LEU A 159 -7.86 5.33 -7.93
C LEU A 159 -8.36 5.47 -6.49
N HIS A 160 -9.12 4.49 -6.04
CA HIS A 160 -9.61 4.38 -4.67
C HIS A 160 -8.75 3.38 -3.93
N GLY A 161 -8.34 3.73 -2.72
CA GLY A 161 -7.61 2.86 -1.79
C GLY A 161 -8.45 2.57 -0.57
N ALA A 162 -8.46 1.32 -0.13
CA ALA A 162 -8.99 0.88 1.14
C ALA A 162 -7.94 0.01 1.84
N SER A 163 -7.63 0.29 3.10
CA SER A 163 -6.58 -0.44 3.79
C SER A 163 -6.76 -0.50 5.30
N THR A 164 -6.23 -1.56 5.90
CA THR A 164 -6.01 -1.71 7.33
C THR A 164 -4.51 -1.87 7.59
N THR A 165 -4.11 -2.14 8.82
CA THR A 165 -2.72 -2.49 9.16
C THR A 165 -2.20 -3.70 8.37
N TRP A 166 -3.08 -4.63 8.02
CA TRP A 166 -2.70 -5.92 7.43
C TRP A 166 -3.09 -6.08 5.96
N TRP A 167 -4.14 -5.41 5.49
CA TRP A 167 -4.76 -5.60 4.18
C TRP A 167 -4.79 -4.30 3.39
N THR A 168 -4.69 -4.40 2.06
CA THR A 168 -4.76 -3.26 1.15
C THR A 168 -5.48 -3.64 -0.13
N TYR A 169 -6.39 -2.80 -0.58
CA TYR A 169 -7.07 -2.95 -1.86
C TYR A 169 -7.09 -1.63 -2.62
N PHE A 170 -6.77 -1.68 -3.90
CA PHE A 170 -6.84 -0.56 -4.83
C PHE A 170 -7.80 -0.84 -5.96
N TYR A 171 -8.60 0.15 -6.31
CA TYR A 171 -9.61 0.05 -7.36
C TYR A 171 -9.57 1.28 -8.28
N PRO A 172 -9.25 1.13 -9.60
CA PRO A 172 -9.27 2.23 -10.56
C PRO A 172 -10.66 2.39 -11.14
N HIS A 173 -11.17 3.61 -11.20
CA HIS A 173 -12.50 3.88 -11.73
C HIS A 173 -12.58 5.21 -12.49
N GLU A 174 -13.58 5.35 -13.36
CA GLU A 174 -13.82 6.59 -14.13
C GLU A 174 -14.33 7.73 -13.26
N LYS A 175 -15.14 7.42 -12.25
CA LYS A 175 -15.77 8.37 -11.33
C LYS A 175 -15.07 8.36 -9.98
N ARG A 176 -15.13 9.50 -9.28
CA ARG A 176 -14.59 9.65 -7.92
C ARG A 176 -15.59 9.22 -6.84
N GLY A 177 -16.90 9.35 -7.09
CA GLY A 177 -17.95 9.28 -6.07
C GLY A 177 -18.39 7.87 -5.69
N LYS A 178 -19.60 7.85 -5.05
CA LYS A 178 -20.22 6.65 -4.47
C LYS A 178 -20.25 5.45 -5.42
N ILE A 179 -20.56 5.66 -6.69
CA ILE A 179 -20.63 4.58 -7.69
C ILE A 179 -19.32 3.78 -7.72
N ALA A 180 -18.17 4.47 -7.75
CA ALA A 180 -16.87 3.80 -7.76
C ALA A 180 -16.59 3.02 -6.47
N MET A 181 -16.97 3.58 -5.33
CA MET A 181 -16.79 2.95 -4.03
C MET A 181 -17.71 1.74 -3.84
N ASP A 182 -18.94 1.81 -4.38
CA ASP A 182 -19.88 0.68 -4.38
C ASP A 182 -19.37 -0.46 -5.27
N GLU A 183 -18.88 -0.15 -6.47
CA GLU A 183 -18.31 -1.13 -7.39
C GLU A 183 -17.03 -1.79 -6.86
N ALA A 184 -16.24 -1.09 -6.05
CA ALA A 184 -15.09 -1.68 -5.34
C ALA A 184 -15.51 -2.79 -4.38
N GLY A 185 -16.77 -2.77 -3.90
CA GLY A 185 -17.41 -3.86 -3.16
C GLY A 185 -16.99 -4.00 -1.70
N ILE A 186 -16.35 -2.97 -1.09
CA ILE A 186 -15.91 -3.00 0.32
C ILE A 186 -16.86 -2.15 1.19
N LEU A 187 -16.98 -0.87 0.90
CA LEU A 187 -17.72 0.08 1.75
C LEU A 187 -19.22 -0.24 1.93
N PRO A 188 -19.95 -0.77 0.93
CA PRO A 188 -21.34 -1.15 1.11
C PRO A 188 -21.59 -2.17 2.22
N HIS A 189 -20.59 -2.99 2.53
CA HIS A 189 -20.69 -4.08 3.51
C HIS A 189 -19.91 -3.81 4.80
N PHE A 190 -19.17 -2.70 4.87
CA PHE A 190 -18.36 -2.35 6.02
C PHE A 190 -19.18 -1.68 7.12
N THR A 191 -19.07 -2.17 8.36
CA THR A 191 -19.82 -1.69 9.53
C THR A 191 -18.94 -1.18 10.68
N GLY A 192 -17.61 -1.22 10.53
CA GLY A 192 -16.65 -0.78 11.54
C GLY A 192 -16.41 0.73 11.55
N VAL A 193 -15.18 1.15 11.85
CA VAL A 193 -14.78 2.57 11.85
C VAL A 193 -14.06 2.92 10.56
N LEU A 194 -14.61 3.86 9.79
CA LEU A 194 -14.04 4.36 8.53
C LEU A 194 -13.24 5.65 8.78
N CYS A 195 -11.92 5.60 8.57
CA CYS A 195 -11.01 6.73 8.73
C CYS A 195 -10.75 7.42 7.38
N HIS A 196 -11.01 8.74 7.28
CA HIS A 196 -10.89 9.50 6.02
C HIS A 196 -10.65 11.01 6.22
N ASP A 197 -10.48 11.75 5.12
CA ASP A 197 -10.18 13.19 5.06
C ASP A 197 -11.39 14.14 5.15
N HIS A 198 -12.56 13.65 5.53
CA HIS A 198 -13.84 14.40 5.52
C HIS A 198 -14.44 14.59 4.12
N TRP A 199 -14.04 13.85 3.10
CA TRP A 199 -14.72 13.95 1.80
C TRP A 199 -16.18 13.46 1.91
N LYS A 200 -17.12 14.32 1.50
CA LYS A 200 -18.57 14.14 1.77
C LYS A 200 -19.18 12.80 1.30
N PRO A 201 -18.78 12.23 0.15
CA PRO A 201 -19.35 10.96 -0.29
C PRO A 201 -19.17 9.79 0.68
N TYR A 202 -18.14 9.80 1.54
CA TYR A 202 -17.96 8.74 2.56
C TYR A 202 -19.12 8.72 3.58
N TYR A 203 -19.72 9.84 3.90
CA TYR A 203 -20.87 9.94 4.81
C TYR A 203 -22.18 9.35 4.26
N GLN A 204 -22.18 8.87 3.01
CA GLN A 204 -23.31 8.11 2.46
C GLN A 204 -23.35 6.67 2.99
N TYR A 205 -22.28 6.20 3.64
CA TYR A 205 -22.19 4.91 4.31
C TYR A 205 -22.55 5.04 5.77
N THR A 206 -23.86 5.14 6.05
CA THR A 206 -24.40 5.40 7.40
C THR A 206 -24.36 4.17 8.32
N GLN A 207 -24.08 3.00 7.78
CA GLN A 207 -23.94 1.74 8.53
C GLN A 207 -22.61 1.61 9.28
N CYS A 208 -21.61 2.44 8.98
CA CYS A 208 -20.32 2.47 9.67
C CYS A 208 -20.15 3.76 10.48
N GLN A 209 -19.23 3.76 11.44
CA GLN A 209 -18.82 4.95 12.17
C GLN A 209 -17.70 5.66 11.39
N HIS A 210 -17.61 6.99 11.53
CA HIS A 210 -16.60 7.78 10.85
C HIS A 210 -15.53 8.28 11.84
N ALA A 211 -14.27 8.30 11.42
CA ALA A 211 -13.16 8.94 12.10
C ALA A 211 -12.45 9.90 11.12
N LEU A 212 -12.17 11.10 11.56
CA LEU A 212 -11.58 12.11 10.69
C LEU A 212 -10.07 12.21 10.90
N CYS A 213 -9.34 12.39 9.79
CA CYS A 213 -7.90 12.62 9.80
C CYS A 213 -7.56 13.97 10.46
N ASN A 214 -7.11 13.94 11.70
CA ASN A 214 -6.75 15.15 12.43
C ASN A 214 -5.48 15.85 11.90
N ALA A 215 -4.64 15.19 11.10
CA ALA A 215 -3.53 15.86 10.42
C ALA A 215 -4.02 16.97 9.48
N HIS A 216 -5.16 16.79 8.82
CA HIS A 216 -5.81 17.83 8.02
C HIS A 216 -6.33 18.98 8.89
N HIS A 217 -6.98 18.67 10.00
CA HIS A 217 -7.45 19.69 10.95
C HIS A 217 -6.30 20.50 11.52
N ILE A 218 -5.20 19.87 11.93
CA ILE A 218 -4.01 20.55 12.45
C ILE A 218 -3.47 21.57 11.46
N ARG A 219 -3.36 21.21 10.16
CA ARG A 219 -2.88 22.12 9.10
C ARG A 219 -3.85 23.28 8.85
N GLU A 220 -5.15 23.01 8.84
CA GLU A 220 -6.16 24.03 8.64
C GLU A 220 -6.27 24.98 9.85
N LEU A 221 -6.11 24.47 11.07
CA LEU A 221 -6.05 25.24 12.30
C LEU A 221 -4.81 26.16 12.34
N GLU A 222 -3.65 25.65 11.92
CA GLU A 222 -2.44 26.46 11.75
C GLU A 222 -2.69 27.65 10.82
N ARG A 223 -3.24 27.38 9.64
CA ARG A 223 -3.61 28.43 8.68
C ARG A 223 -4.59 29.44 9.26
N ALA A 224 -5.63 28.97 10.00
CA ALA A 224 -6.64 29.86 10.59
C ALA A 224 -6.02 30.78 11.67
N TRP A 225 -5.03 30.29 12.42
CA TRP A 225 -4.29 31.08 13.38
C TRP A 225 -3.34 32.07 12.69
N GLU A 226 -2.47 31.59 11.80
CA GLU A 226 -1.41 32.40 11.18
C GLU A 226 -1.95 33.43 10.17
N GLN A 227 -2.91 33.04 9.35
CA GLN A 227 -3.41 33.89 8.27
C GLN A 227 -4.65 34.70 8.63
N ASP A 228 -5.54 34.15 9.45
CA ASP A 228 -6.82 34.79 9.83
C ASP A 228 -6.79 35.35 11.27
N GLY A 229 -5.69 35.20 12.04
CA GLY A 229 -5.53 35.70 13.40
C GLY A 229 -6.45 35.05 14.45
N MET A 230 -6.90 33.83 14.21
CA MET A 230 -7.92 33.15 15.04
C MET A 230 -7.27 32.43 16.24
N GLN A 231 -7.23 33.07 17.40
CA GLN A 231 -6.66 32.47 18.63
C GLN A 231 -7.31 31.12 19.00
N TRP A 232 -8.64 31.00 18.87
CA TRP A 232 -9.34 29.73 19.12
C TRP A 232 -8.79 28.56 18.28
N ALA A 233 -8.29 28.84 17.09
CA ALA A 233 -7.73 27.80 16.22
C ALA A 233 -6.37 27.30 16.78
N LYS A 234 -5.55 28.19 17.35
CA LYS A 234 -4.32 27.81 18.04
C LYS A 234 -4.61 26.97 19.27
N ASP A 235 -5.59 27.38 20.06
CA ASP A 235 -6.00 26.68 21.29
C ASP A 235 -6.53 25.28 20.94
N MET A 236 -7.36 25.15 19.89
CA MET A 236 -7.87 23.87 19.40
C MET A 236 -6.75 22.97 18.86
N GLN A 237 -5.80 23.53 18.12
CA GLN A 237 -4.64 22.79 17.64
C GLN A 237 -3.81 22.20 18.78
N THR A 238 -3.57 23.02 19.80
CA THR A 238 -2.83 22.62 21.01
C THR A 238 -3.58 21.50 21.72
N LEU A 239 -4.87 21.67 21.95
CA LEU A 239 -5.70 20.67 22.61
C LEU A 239 -5.70 19.34 21.86
N LEU A 240 -5.89 19.33 20.54
CA LEU A 240 -5.87 18.08 19.75
C LEU A 240 -4.52 17.37 19.82
N LYS A 241 -3.40 18.10 19.83
CA LYS A 241 -2.06 17.54 20.03
C LYS A 241 -1.87 16.93 21.42
N GLU A 242 -2.34 17.63 22.45
CA GLU A 242 -2.31 17.15 23.85
C GLU A 242 -3.15 15.88 24.02
N MET A 243 -4.36 15.86 23.45
CA MET A 243 -5.24 14.69 23.46
C MET A 243 -4.59 13.49 22.78
N ASN A 244 -3.96 13.70 21.62
CA ASN A 244 -3.24 12.63 20.92
C ASN A 244 -2.07 12.09 21.74
N LYS A 245 -1.29 12.98 22.35
CA LYS A 245 -0.19 12.60 23.25
C LYS A 245 -0.70 11.80 24.44
N ALA A 246 -1.76 12.28 25.11
CA ALA A 246 -2.36 11.60 26.26
C ALA A 246 -2.86 10.20 25.91
N GLN A 247 -3.43 10.02 24.69
CA GLN A 247 -3.89 8.72 24.21
C GLN A 247 -2.72 7.77 23.88
N ILE A 248 -1.60 8.30 23.39
CA ILE A 248 -0.37 7.51 23.13
C ILE A 248 0.28 7.09 24.47
N ASP A 249 0.41 8.04 25.41
CA ASP A 249 1.04 7.79 26.71
C ASP A 249 0.21 6.85 27.60
N ASN A 250 -1.12 6.89 27.47
CA ASN A 250 -2.07 6.02 28.17
C ASN A 250 -3.24 5.61 27.25
N PRO A 251 -3.14 4.48 26.54
CA PRO A 251 -4.21 3.99 25.67
C PRO A 251 -5.55 3.72 26.39
N ASP A 252 -5.49 3.40 27.69
CA ASP A 252 -6.65 3.11 28.54
C ASP A 252 -7.10 4.32 29.37
N LEU A 253 -6.97 5.52 28.83
CA LEU A 253 -7.40 6.75 29.49
C LEU A 253 -8.83 6.63 30.03
N ASP A 254 -9.03 6.97 31.31
CA ASP A 254 -10.33 6.83 31.96
C ASP A 254 -11.40 7.74 31.38
N LYS A 255 -12.68 7.37 31.59
CA LYS A 255 -13.83 8.11 31.06
C LYS A 255 -13.90 9.56 31.56
N GLY A 256 -13.46 9.81 32.80
CA GLY A 256 -13.47 11.17 33.38
C GLY A 256 -12.45 12.08 32.71
N ALA A 257 -11.26 11.58 32.42
CA ALA A 257 -10.24 12.31 31.67
C ALA A 257 -10.69 12.60 30.22
N LYS A 258 -11.26 11.61 29.55
CA LYS A 258 -11.84 11.79 28.20
C LYS A 258 -12.95 12.85 28.19
N GLN A 259 -13.81 12.84 29.21
CA GLN A 259 -14.89 13.84 29.36
C GLN A 259 -14.34 15.25 29.56
N LYS A 260 -13.32 15.44 30.40
CA LYS A 260 -12.66 16.75 30.58
C LYS A 260 -12.09 17.31 29.28
N TYR A 261 -11.45 16.48 28.47
CA TYR A 261 -10.97 16.89 27.13
C TYR A 261 -12.13 17.31 26.22
N ARG A 262 -13.24 16.57 26.23
CA ARG A 262 -14.45 16.91 25.46
C ARG A 262 -15.02 18.26 25.88
N GLU A 263 -15.08 18.56 27.16
CA GLU A 263 -15.54 19.85 27.70
C GLU A 263 -14.61 21.00 27.27
N GLN A 264 -13.30 20.81 27.35
CA GLN A 264 -12.32 21.79 26.83
C GLN A 264 -12.50 22.05 25.34
N TYR A 265 -12.69 21.00 24.56
CA TYR A 265 -12.97 21.11 23.13
C TYR A 265 -14.24 21.96 22.86
N GLN A 266 -15.32 21.67 23.55
CA GLN A 266 -16.58 22.44 23.44
C GLN A 266 -16.42 23.90 23.87
N LYS A 267 -15.65 24.18 24.92
CA LYS A 267 -15.35 25.55 25.35
C LYS A 267 -14.63 26.34 24.27
N ILE A 268 -13.65 25.74 23.61
CA ILE A 268 -12.92 26.40 22.50
C ILE A 268 -13.83 26.63 21.29
N LEU A 269 -14.74 25.69 20.97
CA LEU A 269 -15.74 25.90 19.92
C LEU A 269 -16.66 27.12 20.20
N LEU A 270 -17.11 27.28 21.43
CA LEU A 270 -17.90 28.45 21.84
C LEU A 270 -17.14 29.78 21.71
N GLN A 271 -15.85 29.79 22.08
CA GLN A 271 -14.97 30.94 21.85
C GLN A 271 -14.82 31.24 20.34
N GLY A 272 -14.69 30.19 19.53
CA GLY A 272 -14.64 30.29 18.08
C GLY A 272 -15.91 30.89 17.48
N ASP A 273 -17.10 30.47 17.94
CA ASP A 273 -18.39 30.99 17.48
C ASP A 273 -18.52 32.49 17.74
N ALA A 274 -18.06 32.98 18.89
CA ALA A 274 -18.05 34.40 19.24
C ALA A 274 -17.11 35.23 18.35
N LYS A 275 -15.93 34.68 17.97
CA LYS A 275 -14.91 35.39 17.17
C LYS A 275 -15.07 35.23 15.66
N CYS A 276 -15.80 34.22 15.23
CA CYS A 276 -16.00 33.88 13.83
C CYS A 276 -17.49 33.63 13.54
N PRO A 277 -18.33 34.67 13.59
CA PRO A 277 -19.78 34.53 13.47
C PRO A 277 -20.19 33.97 12.09
N PRO A 278 -21.37 33.34 12.01
CA PRO A 278 -21.89 32.88 10.71
C PRO A 278 -22.18 34.09 9.79
N PRO A 279 -22.20 33.87 8.47
CA PRO A 279 -22.53 34.93 7.52
C PRO A 279 -23.92 35.53 7.84
N ASP A 280 -24.01 36.85 7.78
CA ASP A 280 -25.27 37.54 7.97
C ASP A 280 -26.28 37.15 6.86
N LYS A 281 -27.42 36.61 7.27
CA LYS A 281 -28.47 36.19 6.35
C LYS A 281 -29.12 37.38 5.63
N SER A 282 -29.08 38.58 6.21
CA SER A 282 -29.59 39.82 5.60
C SER A 282 -28.76 40.27 4.39
N SER A 283 -27.49 39.84 4.32
CA SER A 283 -26.60 40.14 3.17
C SER A 283 -26.96 39.40 1.87
N ARG A 284 -27.99 38.55 1.90
CA ARG A 284 -28.42 37.79 0.72
C ARG A 284 -29.09 38.68 -0.32
N VAL A 285 -28.53 38.74 -1.51
CA VAL A 285 -29.11 39.48 -2.63
C VAL A 285 -30.28 38.68 -3.22
N LYS A 286 -31.39 39.41 -3.55
CA LYS A 286 -32.58 38.80 -4.18
C LYS A 286 -32.20 38.05 -5.46
N GLY A 287 -32.54 36.76 -5.54
CA GLY A 287 -32.17 35.88 -6.68
C GLY A 287 -30.85 35.14 -6.55
N GLN A 288 -30.04 35.39 -5.53
CA GLN A 288 -28.81 34.65 -5.27
C GLN A 288 -29.12 33.21 -4.87
N ARG A 289 -28.68 32.25 -5.71
CA ARG A 289 -28.76 30.80 -5.44
C ARG A 289 -27.56 30.30 -4.65
N GLY A 290 -27.76 29.29 -3.84
CA GLY A 290 -26.69 28.63 -3.07
C GLY A 290 -26.47 29.15 -1.67
N ARG A 291 -25.46 28.64 -0.96
CA ARG A 291 -25.13 29.05 0.44
C ARG A 291 -24.35 30.36 0.41
N LEU A 292 -24.60 31.21 1.43
CA LEU A 292 -23.77 32.39 1.68
C LEU A 292 -22.30 31.98 1.86
N LYS A 293 -21.40 32.78 1.31
CA LYS A 293 -19.94 32.52 1.38
C LYS A 293 -19.47 32.66 2.82
N ARG A 294 -18.90 31.61 3.35
CA ARG A 294 -18.28 31.59 4.68
C ARG A 294 -16.78 31.82 4.56
N THR A 295 -16.16 32.37 5.59
CA THR A 295 -14.69 32.37 5.71
C THR A 295 -14.19 30.92 5.85
N LYS A 296 -12.93 30.69 5.50
CA LYS A 296 -12.32 29.36 5.67
C LYS A 296 -12.31 28.95 7.14
N SER A 297 -12.01 29.89 8.04
CA SER A 297 -12.00 29.65 9.49
C SER A 297 -13.40 29.33 10.03
N ARG A 298 -14.45 30.00 9.54
CA ARG A 298 -15.83 29.64 9.88
C ARG A 298 -16.21 28.24 9.40
N ALA A 299 -15.84 27.89 8.18
CA ALA A 299 -16.13 26.57 7.63
C ALA A 299 -15.41 25.44 8.40
N LEU A 300 -14.16 25.71 8.86
CA LEU A 300 -13.43 24.81 9.73
C LEU A 300 -14.10 24.65 11.10
N LEU A 301 -14.47 25.77 11.74
CA LEU A 301 -15.16 25.75 13.04
C LEU A 301 -16.47 24.95 12.99
N GLU A 302 -17.30 25.18 11.97
CA GLU A 302 -18.55 24.44 11.77
C GLU A 302 -18.29 22.96 11.59
N ARG A 303 -17.25 22.57 10.83
CA ARG A 303 -16.87 21.17 10.64
C ARG A 303 -16.44 20.52 11.96
N LEU A 304 -15.57 21.17 12.74
CA LEU A 304 -15.14 20.68 14.04
C LEU A 304 -16.31 20.53 15.03
N ARG A 305 -17.30 21.42 14.94
CA ARG A 305 -18.51 21.34 15.77
C ARG A 305 -19.47 20.24 15.30
N ASP A 306 -19.82 20.27 14.01
CA ASP A 306 -20.87 19.41 13.45
C ASP A 306 -20.44 17.94 13.36
N TYR A 307 -19.12 17.67 13.33
CA TYR A 307 -18.50 16.34 13.28
C TYR A 307 -17.61 16.05 14.48
N GLN A 308 -17.94 16.65 15.65
CA GLN A 308 -17.16 16.53 16.87
C GLN A 308 -16.86 15.06 17.23
N ASP A 309 -17.85 14.18 17.15
CA ASP A 309 -17.69 12.77 17.50
C ASP A 309 -16.72 12.06 16.56
N ASP A 310 -16.71 12.39 15.27
CA ASP A 310 -15.80 11.81 14.29
C ASP A 310 -14.37 12.36 14.45
N VAL A 311 -14.23 13.65 14.80
CA VAL A 311 -12.92 14.28 15.12
C VAL A 311 -12.32 13.65 16.36
N LEU A 312 -13.12 13.37 17.39
CA LEU A 312 -12.69 12.85 18.69
C LEU A 312 -12.67 11.32 18.77
N ARG A 313 -13.07 10.60 17.74
CA ARG A 313 -13.19 9.15 17.75
C ARG A 313 -11.90 8.45 18.14
N PHE A 314 -10.75 8.98 17.74
CA PHE A 314 -9.43 8.43 18.09
C PHE A 314 -9.22 8.31 19.61
N MET A 315 -9.83 9.20 20.38
CA MET A 315 -9.75 9.19 21.85
C MET A 315 -10.87 8.36 22.48
N MET A 316 -12.06 8.34 21.87
CA MET A 316 -13.24 7.69 22.43
C MET A 316 -13.31 6.19 22.14
N SER A 317 -12.71 5.74 21.04
CA SER A 317 -12.73 4.34 20.59
C SER A 317 -11.32 3.77 20.53
N THR A 318 -11.12 2.60 21.14
CA THR A 318 -9.85 1.89 21.15
C THR A 318 -9.45 1.48 19.73
N GLY A 319 -8.17 1.62 19.39
CA GLY A 319 -7.62 1.21 18.08
C GLY A 319 -7.93 2.16 16.92
N VAL A 320 -8.59 3.30 17.16
CA VAL A 320 -8.83 4.31 16.14
C VAL A 320 -7.66 5.30 16.11
N PRO A 321 -6.98 5.49 14.98
CA PRO A 321 -5.81 6.36 14.89
C PRO A 321 -6.21 7.84 14.82
N PHE A 322 -5.28 8.70 15.24
CA PHE A 322 -5.43 10.16 15.15
C PHE A 322 -5.43 10.70 13.71
N THR A 323 -4.80 9.96 12.79
CA THR A 323 -4.63 10.40 11.39
C THR A 323 -4.97 9.29 10.40
N ASN A 324 -5.24 9.67 9.15
CA ASN A 324 -5.41 8.75 8.01
C ASN A 324 -4.08 8.47 7.28
N ASN A 325 -2.93 8.64 7.93
CA ASN A 325 -1.63 8.46 7.30
C ASN A 325 -1.46 7.09 6.64
N GLN A 326 -2.10 6.06 7.17
CA GLN A 326 -2.10 4.71 6.59
C GLN A 326 -2.65 4.73 5.17
N GLY A 327 -3.87 5.24 4.96
CA GLY A 327 -4.48 5.34 3.63
C GLY A 327 -3.69 6.23 2.68
N GLU A 328 -3.22 7.40 3.18
CA GLU A 328 -2.41 8.34 2.39
C GLU A 328 -1.07 7.70 1.94
N ASN A 329 -0.38 6.95 2.81
CA ASN A 329 0.88 6.29 2.48
C ASN A 329 0.69 5.13 1.50
N ASP A 330 -0.35 4.33 1.67
CA ASP A 330 -0.63 3.20 0.79
C ASP A 330 -0.87 3.68 -0.66
N ILE A 331 -1.61 4.78 -0.84
CA ILE A 331 -1.90 5.32 -2.16
C ILE A 331 -0.72 6.09 -2.79
N ARG A 332 0.27 6.50 -1.98
CA ARG A 332 1.42 7.30 -2.42
C ARG A 332 2.22 6.66 -3.54
N MET A 333 2.38 5.33 -3.52
CA MET A 333 3.14 4.61 -4.54
C MET A 333 2.52 4.74 -5.95
N THR A 334 1.21 4.96 -6.06
CA THR A 334 0.58 5.30 -7.34
C THR A 334 1.06 6.65 -7.88
N LYS A 335 1.32 7.63 -7.00
CA LYS A 335 1.91 8.91 -7.41
C LYS A 335 3.37 8.78 -7.84
N VAL A 336 4.11 7.89 -7.21
CA VAL A 336 5.48 7.56 -7.63
C VAL A 336 5.46 6.94 -9.03
N HIS A 337 4.58 5.96 -9.27
CA HIS A 337 4.39 5.37 -10.60
C HIS A 337 4.10 6.44 -11.68
N GLN A 338 3.20 7.38 -11.39
CA GLN A 338 2.89 8.46 -12.34
C GLN A 338 4.07 9.38 -12.64
N LYS A 339 4.93 9.63 -11.65
CA LYS A 339 6.14 10.46 -11.85
C LYS A 339 7.22 9.74 -12.66
N ILE A 340 7.30 8.42 -12.56
CA ILE A 340 8.32 7.60 -13.24
C ILE A 340 7.86 7.24 -14.64
N SER A 341 6.63 6.71 -14.78
CA SER A 341 6.12 6.10 -16.01
C SER A 341 5.04 6.92 -16.73
N GLY A 342 4.62 8.06 -16.16
CA GLY A 342 3.55 8.88 -16.69
C GLY A 342 2.16 8.29 -16.46
N CYS A 343 1.34 8.19 -17.51
CA CYS A 343 -0.02 7.66 -17.41
C CYS A 343 -0.10 6.16 -17.68
N PHE A 344 -1.17 5.52 -17.20
CA PHE A 344 -1.54 4.20 -17.68
C PHE A 344 -2.02 4.28 -19.14
N ARG A 345 -1.46 3.44 -20.01
CA ARG A 345 -1.83 3.45 -21.43
C ARG A 345 -3.24 2.91 -21.68
N SER A 346 -3.70 1.96 -20.85
CA SER A 346 -5.01 1.33 -20.97
C SER A 346 -5.70 1.15 -19.62
N LYS A 347 -7.02 0.93 -19.64
CA LYS A 347 -7.81 0.56 -18.45
C LYS A 347 -7.32 -0.77 -17.88
N GLN A 348 -7.10 -1.76 -18.73
CA GLN A 348 -6.55 -3.07 -18.35
C GLN A 348 -5.21 -2.93 -17.59
N GLY A 349 -4.29 -2.09 -18.07
CA GLY A 349 -3.01 -1.85 -17.39
C GLY A 349 -3.17 -1.24 -16.00
N ALA A 350 -4.14 -0.34 -15.82
CA ALA A 350 -4.46 0.23 -14.51
C ALA A 350 -5.11 -0.80 -13.57
N GLU A 351 -6.00 -1.65 -14.07
CA GLU A 351 -6.64 -2.73 -13.32
C GLU A 351 -5.62 -3.78 -12.87
N MET A 352 -4.74 -4.22 -13.77
CA MET A 352 -3.63 -5.13 -13.45
C MET A 352 -2.73 -4.55 -12.36
N PHE A 353 -2.33 -3.28 -12.52
CA PHE A 353 -1.51 -2.59 -11.54
C PHE A 353 -2.18 -2.56 -10.17
N CYS A 354 -3.43 -2.13 -10.09
CA CYS A 354 -4.16 -2.02 -8.83
C CYS A 354 -4.31 -3.39 -8.14
N LEU A 355 -4.64 -4.44 -8.90
CA LEU A 355 -4.80 -5.78 -8.37
C LEU A 355 -3.49 -6.35 -7.83
N LEU A 356 -2.41 -6.27 -8.62
CA LEU A 356 -1.09 -6.74 -8.20
C LEU A 356 -0.55 -5.92 -7.01
N ARG A 357 -0.75 -4.61 -7.00
CA ARG A 357 -0.38 -3.77 -5.85
C ARG A 357 -1.18 -4.12 -4.61
N SER A 358 -2.47 -4.45 -4.73
CA SER A 358 -3.29 -4.90 -3.61
C SER A 358 -2.72 -6.18 -3.00
N TYR A 359 -2.44 -7.18 -3.82
CA TYR A 359 -1.85 -8.45 -3.42
C TYR A 359 -0.46 -8.24 -2.76
N LEU A 360 0.46 -7.57 -3.45
CA LEU A 360 1.83 -7.38 -2.97
C LEU A 360 1.92 -6.48 -1.72
N SER A 361 1.06 -5.45 -1.63
CA SER A 361 1.00 -4.59 -0.45
C SER A 361 0.46 -5.36 0.76
N THR A 362 -0.54 -6.21 0.56
CA THR A 362 -1.07 -7.11 1.59
C THR A 362 0.00 -8.10 2.08
N CYS A 363 0.68 -8.77 1.15
CA CYS A 363 1.78 -9.69 1.49
C CYS A 363 2.84 -8.98 2.35
N ARG A 364 3.30 -7.81 1.91
CA ARG A 364 4.32 -7.05 2.64
C ARG A 364 3.87 -6.63 4.05
N LYS A 365 2.63 -6.20 4.22
CA LYS A 365 2.07 -5.84 5.53
C LYS A 365 2.06 -7.03 6.50
N GLN A 366 2.02 -8.23 5.97
CA GLN A 366 2.04 -9.49 6.71
C GLN A 366 3.39 -10.21 6.63
N TYR A 367 4.47 -9.44 6.44
CA TYR A 367 5.87 -9.91 6.47
C TYR A 367 6.24 -10.91 5.36
N VAL A 368 5.43 -11.06 4.33
CA VAL A 368 5.77 -11.85 3.13
C VAL A 368 6.44 -10.94 2.11
N SER A 369 7.66 -11.28 1.68
CA SER A 369 8.37 -10.50 0.67
C SER A 369 7.64 -10.56 -0.68
N ALA A 370 7.67 -9.44 -1.43
CA ALA A 370 7.02 -9.37 -2.74
C ALA A 370 7.62 -10.38 -3.74
N SER A 371 8.92 -10.67 -3.65
CA SER A 371 9.57 -11.68 -4.49
C SER A 371 9.05 -13.08 -4.20
N LEU A 372 8.98 -13.48 -2.91
CA LEU A 372 8.42 -14.77 -2.51
C LEU A 372 6.96 -14.91 -2.92
N ALA A 373 6.16 -13.86 -2.67
CA ALA A 373 4.74 -13.85 -3.04
C ALA A 373 4.52 -14.06 -4.55
N LEU A 374 5.34 -13.44 -5.40
CA LEU A 374 5.27 -13.63 -6.85
C LEU A 374 5.79 -15.00 -7.30
N GLU A 375 6.84 -15.50 -6.67
CA GLU A 375 7.35 -16.84 -6.97
C GLU A 375 6.29 -17.92 -6.67
N LEU A 376 5.66 -17.86 -5.49
CA LEU A 376 4.57 -18.75 -5.12
C LEU A 376 3.40 -18.63 -6.10
N LEU A 377 3.00 -17.39 -6.42
CA LEU A 377 1.90 -17.12 -7.34
C LEU A 377 2.12 -17.78 -8.72
N PHE A 378 3.32 -17.65 -9.31
CA PHE A 378 3.65 -18.30 -10.59
C PHE A 378 3.81 -19.82 -10.49
N LYS A 379 3.93 -20.37 -9.28
CA LYS A 379 3.85 -21.80 -8.98
C LYS A 379 2.41 -22.27 -8.71
N ASN A 380 1.40 -21.41 -8.91
CA ASN A 380 -0.01 -21.64 -8.52
C ASN A 380 -0.19 -21.91 -7.03
N GLN A 381 0.61 -21.26 -6.19
CA GLN A 381 0.54 -21.32 -4.74
C GLN A 381 0.28 -19.92 -4.18
N LEU A 382 -0.27 -19.85 -2.99
CA LEU A 382 -0.43 -18.60 -2.23
C LEU A 382 0.39 -18.67 -0.95
N PRO A 383 0.86 -17.52 -0.43
CA PRO A 383 1.35 -17.45 0.94
C PRO A 383 0.27 -17.85 1.95
N ASP A 384 0.68 -18.40 3.10
CA ASP A 384 -0.20 -18.90 4.16
C ASP A 384 -1.24 -17.89 4.65
N ILE A 385 -0.92 -16.60 4.56
CA ILE A 385 -1.85 -15.49 4.88
C ILE A 385 -3.16 -15.50 4.08
N PHE A 386 -3.22 -16.24 2.97
CA PHE A 386 -4.41 -16.41 2.13
C PHE A 386 -5.03 -17.80 2.27
N ILE A 387 -4.46 -18.67 3.08
CA ILE A 387 -4.98 -20.00 3.35
C ILE A 387 -5.79 -19.89 4.65
N SER A 388 -7.09 -20.11 4.59
CA SER A 388 -7.91 -20.15 5.80
C SER A 388 -7.56 -21.39 6.62
N ASP A 389 -7.46 -21.24 7.95
CA ASP A 389 -7.31 -22.35 8.91
C ASP A 389 -8.57 -23.27 8.98
N GLU A 390 -9.45 -23.25 7.98
CA GLU A 390 -10.63 -24.11 7.90
C GLU A 390 -10.29 -25.48 7.28
N ALA A 391 -9.26 -26.13 7.79
CA ALA A 391 -8.95 -27.53 7.44
C ALA A 391 -8.43 -28.30 8.67
N GLU A 392 -9.11 -28.18 9.82
CA GLU A 392 -9.07 -29.16 10.90
C GLU A 392 -10.49 -29.41 11.46
#